data_c361e00ad1d941e601d00a822791f853
#
_entry.id   c361e00ad1d941e601d00a822791f853
#
_cell.length_a   1.000
_cell.length_b   1.000
_cell.length_c   1.000
_cell.angle_alpha   90.00
_cell.angle_beta   90.00
_cell.angle_gamma   90.00
#
_symmetry.space_group_name_H-M   'P 1'
#
loop_
_entity.id
_entity.type
_entity.pdbx_description
1 polymer ?
#
loop_
_entity_poly.entity_id
_entity_poly.type
_entity_poly.pdbx_seq_one_letter_code
_entity_poly.pdbx_strand_id
1 'polypeptide(L)'
;MVSRIALLTLLILFTVTNVFAAESGGDDLAAAAQNPVGAMYSLPLKFIFDYGADNGEASFLNIQPVIPITVGNWNLINRVIVPLIHTPGLVTGTPEIPNPVQGDGATGLGDINYTVFVSPAKPGKVIWGIGPSLMMDTASGDQLGSGKWSTGPSVVFLVQPKWGTLGLLGRQLWSFAGDSDRKSVSQLLLEPFINYNLEGGWYLISDMIITANWNVDDSSNRWTIPLGGGFGKMFAIGEQKMNSKLELYYNVKKPTGAPDWTLNWTLQFLFPKK
;
A
#
# COMPACT_ATOMS: atom_id res chain seq x y z
N MET A 1 -23.00 12.50 -2.02
CA MET A 1 -22.61 13.67 -2.84
C MET A 1 -21.11 13.72 -3.13
N VAL A 2 -20.25 13.26 -2.23
CA VAL A 2 -18.78 13.22 -2.40
C VAL A 2 -18.32 12.24 -3.51
N SER A 3 -19.04 11.12 -3.73
CA SER A 3 -18.66 10.08 -4.71
C SER A 3 -18.74 10.55 -6.18
N ARG A 4 -19.65 11.46 -6.50
CA ARG A 4 -19.79 12.00 -7.88
C ARG A 4 -18.71 13.03 -8.23
N ILE A 5 -18.20 13.75 -7.24
CA ILE A 5 -17.13 14.74 -7.44
C ILE A 5 -15.79 14.02 -7.62
N ALA A 6 -15.52 12.96 -6.87
CA ALA A 6 -14.30 12.15 -6.99
C ALA A 6 -14.19 11.48 -8.38
N LEU A 7 -15.30 10.97 -8.92
CA LEU A 7 -15.32 10.34 -10.25
C LEU A 7 -15.10 11.35 -11.39
N LEU A 8 -15.64 12.58 -11.29
CA LEU A 8 -15.42 13.63 -12.27
C LEU A 8 -13.96 14.16 -12.23
N THR A 9 -13.39 14.31 -11.05
CA THR A 9 -11.98 14.75 -10.90
C THR A 9 -11.01 13.67 -11.44
N LEU A 10 -11.34 12.40 -11.28
CA LEU A 10 -10.57 11.29 -11.83
C LEU A 10 -10.56 11.30 -13.36
N LEU A 11 -11.71 11.59 -14.00
CA LEU A 11 -11.82 11.66 -15.48
C LEU A 11 -11.03 12.84 -16.07
N ILE A 12 -10.97 13.97 -15.38
CA ILE A 12 -10.27 15.18 -15.85
C ILE A 12 -8.75 15.00 -15.81
N LEU A 13 -8.20 14.27 -14.85
CA LEU A 13 -6.75 13.99 -14.76
C LEU A 13 -6.25 13.06 -15.86
N PHE A 14 -7.11 12.22 -16.44
CA PHE A 14 -6.72 11.33 -17.56
C PHE A 14 -6.88 11.97 -18.94
N THR A 15 -7.57 13.12 -19.07
CA THR A 15 -7.81 13.78 -20.37
C THR A 15 -6.77 14.86 -20.71
N VAL A 16 -5.84 15.20 -19.81
CA VAL A 16 -4.71 16.10 -20.15
C VAL A 16 -3.69 15.33 -20.97
N THR A 17 -3.99 15.16 -22.23
CA THR A 17 -3.16 14.52 -23.26
C THR A 17 -2.21 15.52 -23.87
N ASN A 18 -0.98 15.22 -23.91
CA ASN A 18 0.26 15.68 -24.50
C ASN A 18 1.32 15.95 -23.42
N VAL A 19 1.45 15.05 -22.48
CA VAL A 19 2.62 14.97 -21.64
C VAL A 19 3.64 14.16 -22.43
N PHE A 20 4.74 14.79 -22.80
CA PHE A 20 5.85 14.19 -23.54
C PHE A 20 6.22 12.83 -22.93
N ALA A 21 6.14 11.77 -23.73
CA ALA A 21 6.76 10.50 -23.40
C ALA A 21 8.24 10.77 -23.11
N ALA A 22 8.73 10.36 -21.96
CA ALA A 22 10.13 10.47 -21.64
C ALA A 22 10.89 9.51 -22.56
N GLU A 23 11.45 10.03 -23.64
CA GLU A 23 12.38 9.28 -24.50
C GLU A 23 13.61 8.88 -23.68
N SER A 24 14.03 7.63 -23.83
CA SER A 24 15.30 7.00 -23.40
C SER A 24 15.69 6.94 -21.91
N GLY A 25 14.79 7.11 -20.98
CA GLY A 25 15.01 6.87 -19.53
C GLY A 25 13.79 6.30 -18.83
N GLY A 26 12.75 5.99 -19.61
CA GLY A 26 11.45 5.55 -19.10
C GLY A 26 11.49 4.18 -18.43
N ASP A 27 12.23 3.24 -19.01
CA ASP A 27 12.30 1.86 -18.50
C ASP A 27 13.06 1.79 -17.18
N ASP A 28 14.17 2.54 -17.04
CA ASP A 28 14.94 2.60 -15.79
C ASP A 28 14.15 3.28 -14.69
N LEU A 29 13.38 4.34 -15.02
CA LEU A 29 12.52 5.02 -14.07
C LEU A 29 11.34 4.13 -13.64
N ALA A 30 10.75 3.38 -14.59
CA ALA A 30 9.69 2.43 -14.29
C ALA A 30 10.20 1.32 -13.36
N ALA A 31 11.34 0.74 -13.66
CA ALA A 31 11.98 -0.28 -12.84
C ALA A 31 12.28 0.27 -11.42
N ALA A 32 12.80 1.49 -11.32
CA ALA A 32 13.09 2.12 -10.02
C ALA A 32 11.81 2.41 -9.22
N ALA A 33 10.74 2.89 -9.87
CA ALA A 33 9.47 3.19 -9.21
C ALA A 33 8.69 1.95 -8.78
N GLN A 34 8.87 0.82 -9.50
CA GLN A 34 8.27 -0.48 -9.21
C GLN A 34 9.06 -1.29 -8.15
N ASN A 35 10.22 -0.79 -7.71
CA ASN A 35 11.07 -1.46 -6.73
C ASN A 35 10.83 -0.89 -5.32
N PRO A 36 10.17 -1.61 -4.39
CA PRO A 36 9.87 -1.11 -3.04
C PRO A 36 11.09 -0.92 -2.15
N VAL A 37 12.26 -1.46 -2.55
CA VAL A 37 13.56 -1.28 -1.86
C VAL A 37 14.60 -0.60 -2.76
N GLY A 38 14.13 0.10 -3.77
CA GLY A 38 14.96 0.94 -4.65
C GLY A 38 15.53 2.15 -3.90
N ALA A 39 16.73 2.60 -4.32
CA ALA A 39 17.40 3.76 -3.73
C ALA A 39 16.85 5.10 -4.29
N MET A 40 15.54 5.21 -4.45
CA MET A 40 14.86 6.40 -4.96
C MET A 40 13.91 6.98 -3.90
N TYR A 41 14.00 8.30 -3.67
CA TYR A 41 13.02 8.98 -2.84
C TYR A 41 11.67 9.01 -3.58
N SER A 42 10.60 8.70 -2.87
CA SER A 42 9.26 8.80 -3.43
C SER A 42 8.21 9.15 -2.38
N LEU A 43 7.10 9.72 -2.85
CA LEU A 43 5.95 10.06 -2.03
C LEU A 43 4.68 9.55 -2.72
N PRO A 44 4.29 8.28 -2.50
CA PRO A 44 2.98 7.78 -2.88
C PRO A 44 1.86 8.36 -2.02
N LEU A 45 0.78 8.78 -2.66
CA LEU A 45 -0.52 9.08 -2.08
C LEU A 45 -1.47 7.99 -2.59
N LYS A 46 -1.81 7.01 -1.76
CA LYS A 46 -2.69 5.90 -2.13
C LYS A 46 -4.07 6.12 -1.54
N PHE A 47 -5.04 6.36 -2.40
CA PHE A 47 -6.46 6.44 -2.08
C PHE A 47 -7.07 5.05 -2.22
N ILE A 48 -7.78 4.60 -1.21
CA ILE A 48 -8.42 3.28 -1.13
C ILE A 48 -9.90 3.54 -0.85
N PHE A 49 -10.76 2.91 -1.63
CA PHE A 49 -12.21 2.99 -1.48
C PHE A 49 -12.75 1.57 -1.40
N ASP A 50 -13.32 1.23 -0.26
CA ASP A 50 -13.88 -0.08 0.03
C ASP A 50 -15.41 -0.03 -0.09
N TYR A 51 -15.98 -0.96 -0.87
CA TYR A 51 -17.39 -1.04 -1.19
C TYR A 51 -17.98 -2.41 -0.82
N GLY A 52 -19.26 -2.41 -0.41
CA GLY A 52 -20.01 -3.63 -0.13
C GLY A 52 -19.73 -4.24 1.24
N ALA A 53 -19.18 -3.47 2.18
CA ALA A 53 -19.15 -3.86 3.58
C ALA A 53 -20.53 -3.70 4.24
N ASP A 54 -20.87 -4.56 5.21
CA ASP A 54 -22.20 -4.59 5.83
C ASP A 54 -22.58 -3.26 6.51
N ASN A 55 -21.62 -2.54 7.07
CA ASN A 55 -21.84 -1.27 7.78
C ASN A 55 -21.59 -0.02 6.92
N GLY A 56 -21.38 -0.20 5.61
CA GLY A 56 -21.16 0.90 4.66
C GLY A 56 -19.74 0.99 4.13
N GLU A 57 -19.46 2.06 3.40
CA GLU A 57 -18.23 2.25 2.65
C GLU A 57 -17.15 2.89 3.52
N ALA A 58 -15.94 2.32 3.54
CA ALA A 58 -14.76 2.92 4.15
C ALA A 58 -13.86 3.54 3.08
N SER A 59 -13.06 4.52 3.46
CA SER A 59 -12.05 5.08 2.59
C SER A 59 -10.79 5.46 3.37
N PHE A 60 -9.64 5.33 2.68
CA PHE A 60 -8.34 5.58 3.27
C PHE A 60 -7.51 6.44 2.32
N LEU A 61 -6.72 7.35 2.89
CA LEU A 61 -5.62 7.99 2.20
C LEU A 61 -4.33 7.61 2.93
N ASN A 62 -3.55 6.73 2.34
CA ASN A 62 -2.24 6.36 2.84
C ASN A 62 -1.16 7.27 2.23
N ILE A 63 -0.56 8.14 3.04
CA ILE A 63 0.60 8.95 2.68
C ILE A 63 1.85 8.13 2.99
N GLN A 64 2.65 7.77 1.97
CA GLN A 64 3.68 6.74 2.10
C GLN A 64 5.09 7.21 1.69
N PRO A 65 5.73 8.16 2.40
CA PRO A 65 7.08 8.57 2.06
C PRO A 65 8.07 7.40 2.16
N VAL A 66 8.95 7.30 1.14
CA VAL A 66 10.06 6.35 1.07
C VAL A 66 11.37 7.13 1.01
N ILE A 67 12.24 6.90 2.00
CA ILE A 67 13.49 7.63 2.20
C ILE A 67 14.66 6.63 2.22
N PRO A 68 15.40 6.47 1.11
CA PRO A 68 16.57 5.60 1.06
C PRO A 68 17.82 6.32 1.60
N ILE A 69 18.55 5.67 2.50
CA ILE A 69 19.85 6.11 3.02
C ILE A 69 20.88 5.05 2.67
N THR A 70 21.91 5.41 1.90
CA THR A 70 22.98 4.48 1.54
C THR A 70 24.12 4.58 2.55
N VAL A 71 24.49 3.46 3.15
CA VAL A 71 25.61 3.32 4.10
C VAL A 71 26.52 2.19 3.62
N GLY A 72 27.65 2.54 3.04
CA GLY A 72 28.59 1.58 2.46
C GLY A 72 27.94 0.75 1.35
N ASN A 73 27.88 -0.57 1.54
CA ASN A 73 27.30 -1.50 0.57
C ASN A 73 25.81 -1.81 0.79
N TRP A 74 25.16 -1.06 1.68
CA TRP A 74 23.77 -1.28 2.07
C TRP A 74 22.91 -0.04 1.88
N ASN A 75 21.67 -0.25 1.50
CA ASN A 75 20.62 0.76 1.55
C ASN A 75 19.71 0.47 2.76
N LEU A 76 19.47 1.49 3.55
CA LEU A 76 18.43 1.53 4.57
C LEU A 76 17.22 2.23 3.94
N ILE A 77 16.18 1.47 3.60
CA ILE A 77 14.98 2.00 2.97
C ILE A 77 13.93 2.23 4.06
N ASN A 78 13.75 3.48 4.42
CA ASN A 78 12.77 3.89 5.42
C ASN A 78 11.43 4.13 4.72
N ARG A 79 10.39 3.39 5.09
CA ARG A 79 9.04 3.52 4.61
C ARG A 79 8.11 3.85 5.78
N VAL A 80 7.41 4.95 5.68
CA VAL A 80 6.34 5.32 6.62
C VAL A 80 5.01 5.22 5.89
N ILE A 81 3.96 4.76 6.57
CA ILE A 81 2.59 4.83 6.10
C ILE A 81 1.80 5.60 7.15
N VAL A 82 1.27 6.76 6.74
CA VAL A 82 0.40 7.60 7.56
C VAL A 82 -1.00 7.50 7.00
N PRO A 83 -1.91 6.73 7.61
CA PRO A 83 -3.26 6.54 7.11
C PRO A 83 -4.20 7.64 7.64
N LEU A 84 -4.91 8.32 6.75
CA LEU A 84 -6.11 9.08 7.07
C LEU A 84 -7.31 8.22 6.69
N ILE A 85 -8.18 7.97 7.66
CA ILE A 85 -9.23 6.96 7.58
C ILE A 85 -10.59 7.62 7.73
N HIS A 86 -11.54 7.23 6.88
CA HIS A 86 -12.96 7.41 7.10
C HIS A 86 -13.62 6.03 7.15
N THR A 87 -14.29 5.73 8.25
CA THR A 87 -15.07 4.50 8.41
C THR A 87 -16.50 4.84 8.83
N PRO A 88 -17.54 4.16 8.27
CA PRO A 88 -18.93 4.37 8.67
C PRO A 88 -19.28 3.70 10.02
N GLY A 89 -18.36 2.91 10.57
CA GLY A 89 -18.49 2.10 11.78
C GLY A 89 -17.54 0.93 11.71
N LEU A 90 -17.96 -0.24 12.23
CA LEU A 90 -17.15 -1.46 12.18
C LEU A 90 -16.96 -1.95 10.73
N VAL A 91 -15.75 -1.87 10.21
CA VAL A 91 -15.34 -2.49 8.94
C VAL A 91 -14.20 -3.45 9.19
N THR A 92 -14.39 -4.72 8.87
CA THR A 92 -13.42 -5.80 9.08
C THR A 92 -12.58 -6.05 7.82
N GLY A 93 -11.47 -6.78 7.96
CA GLY A 93 -10.69 -7.27 6.83
C GLY A 93 -9.77 -6.24 6.17
N THR A 94 -9.65 -5.03 6.71
CA THR A 94 -8.73 -4.00 6.22
C THR A 94 -7.36 -4.13 6.90
N PRO A 95 -6.25 -3.96 6.16
CA PRO A 95 -4.91 -4.10 6.74
C PRO A 95 -4.55 -2.99 7.72
N GLU A 96 -5.16 -1.81 7.60
CA GLU A 96 -4.92 -0.64 8.44
C GLU A 96 -5.53 -0.79 9.85
N ILE A 97 -6.63 -1.55 9.97
CA ILE A 97 -7.34 -1.75 11.25
C ILE A 97 -7.53 -3.26 11.48
N PRO A 98 -6.50 -3.98 11.99
CA PRO A 98 -6.54 -5.44 12.11
C PRO A 98 -7.60 -5.96 13.09
N ASN A 99 -7.94 -5.19 14.11
CA ASN A 99 -8.95 -5.54 15.11
C ASN A 99 -9.90 -4.35 15.31
N PRO A 100 -10.81 -4.07 14.39
CA PRO A 100 -11.75 -2.96 14.49
C PRO A 100 -12.71 -3.16 15.67
N VAL A 101 -13.14 -2.07 16.26
CA VAL A 101 -14.15 -2.07 17.34
C VAL A 101 -15.48 -1.51 16.86
N GLN A 102 -16.56 -1.96 17.50
CA GLN A 102 -17.88 -1.42 17.25
C GLN A 102 -17.92 0.04 17.68
N GLY A 103 -18.56 0.88 16.87
CA GLY A 103 -18.76 2.31 17.15
C GLY A 103 -19.46 3.00 15.99
N ASP A 104 -19.75 4.26 16.17
CA ASP A 104 -20.25 5.14 15.12
C ASP A 104 -19.16 5.46 14.10
N GLY A 105 -19.54 6.06 12.97
CA GLY A 105 -18.57 6.47 11.94
C GLY A 105 -17.56 7.46 12.50
N ALA A 106 -16.30 7.31 12.07
CA ALA A 106 -15.19 8.16 12.47
C ALA A 106 -14.33 8.59 11.28
N THR A 107 -13.71 9.75 11.41
CA THR A 107 -12.72 10.25 10.43
C THR A 107 -11.53 10.82 11.16
N GLY A 108 -10.32 10.40 10.80
CA GLY A 108 -9.11 10.91 11.43
C GLY A 108 -7.86 10.14 11.06
N LEU A 109 -6.83 10.31 11.88
CA LEU A 109 -5.57 9.59 11.75
C LEU A 109 -5.74 8.15 12.24
N GLY A 110 -5.19 7.19 11.48
CA GLY A 110 -5.05 5.81 11.91
C GLY A 110 -3.69 5.49 12.53
N ASP A 111 -3.41 4.20 12.71
CA ASP A 111 -2.13 3.74 13.25
C ASP A 111 -1.03 3.88 12.21
N ILE A 112 0.03 4.65 12.54
CA ILE A 112 1.18 4.86 11.66
C ILE A 112 2.03 3.59 11.62
N ASN A 113 2.39 3.15 10.42
CA ASN A 113 3.33 2.05 10.22
C ASN A 113 4.69 2.58 9.74
N TYR A 114 5.76 2.16 10.42
CA TYR A 114 7.14 2.39 10.01
C TYR A 114 7.83 1.07 9.73
N THR A 115 8.47 0.97 8.57
CA THR A 115 9.28 -0.19 8.19
C THR A 115 10.64 0.30 7.69
N VAL A 116 11.72 -0.33 8.15
CA VAL A 116 13.05 -0.15 7.57
C VAL A 116 13.50 -1.46 6.94
N PHE A 117 13.83 -1.42 5.63
CA PHE A 117 14.46 -2.55 4.96
C PHE A 117 15.95 -2.30 4.81
N VAL A 118 16.74 -3.30 5.13
CA VAL A 118 18.15 -3.40 4.75
C VAL A 118 18.22 -4.16 3.43
N SER A 119 18.80 -3.56 2.40
CA SER A 119 18.91 -4.11 1.05
C SER A 119 20.31 -3.85 0.49
N PRO A 120 20.93 -4.74 -0.31
CA PRO A 120 22.22 -4.45 -0.94
C PRO A 120 22.15 -3.19 -1.83
N ALA A 121 23.16 -2.31 -1.73
CA ALA A 121 23.25 -1.11 -2.56
C ALA A 121 23.49 -1.45 -4.05
N LYS A 122 24.10 -2.61 -4.31
CA LYS A 122 24.28 -3.18 -5.65
C LYS A 122 23.58 -4.53 -5.68
N PRO A 123 22.29 -4.57 -5.99
CA PRO A 123 21.55 -5.82 -6.02
C PRO A 123 22.00 -6.72 -7.17
N GLY A 124 21.85 -8.03 -6.99
CA GLY A 124 22.01 -9.02 -8.06
C GLY A 124 20.75 -9.17 -8.91
N LYS A 125 20.59 -10.34 -9.56
CA LYS A 125 19.37 -10.66 -10.34
C LYS A 125 18.11 -10.68 -9.48
N VAL A 126 18.24 -11.11 -8.23
CA VAL A 126 17.17 -11.02 -7.22
C VAL A 126 17.48 -9.82 -6.33
N ILE A 127 16.55 -8.91 -6.28
CA ILE A 127 16.57 -7.75 -5.38
C ILE A 127 15.82 -8.18 -4.13
N TRP A 128 16.35 -7.88 -2.95
CA TRP A 128 15.74 -8.26 -1.71
C TRP A 128 15.97 -7.22 -0.61
N GLY A 129 15.12 -7.24 0.38
CA GLY A 129 15.26 -6.46 1.59
C GLY A 129 14.61 -7.16 2.77
N ILE A 130 15.18 -6.98 3.95
CA ILE A 130 14.64 -7.51 5.21
C ILE A 130 14.78 -6.44 6.29
N GLY A 131 13.85 -6.43 7.22
CA GLY A 131 13.96 -5.55 8.38
C GLY A 131 12.72 -5.56 9.27
N PRO A 132 12.75 -4.81 10.37
CA PRO A 132 11.61 -4.69 11.27
C PRO A 132 10.55 -3.75 10.72
N SER A 133 9.30 -4.02 11.09
CA SER A 133 8.16 -3.13 10.95
C SER A 133 7.59 -2.83 12.34
N LEU A 134 7.16 -1.59 12.54
CA LEU A 134 6.54 -1.09 13.76
C LEU A 134 5.20 -0.44 13.39
N MET A 135 4.11 -0.91 13.97
CA MET A 135 2.82 -0.24 13.95
C MET A 135 2.67 0.50 15.27
N MET A 136 2.48 1.80 15.19
CA MET A 136 2.38 2.69 16.34
C MET A 136 0.91 2.95 16.65
N ASP A 137 0.56 2.90 17.92
CA ASP A 137 -0.77 3.27 18.44
C ASP A 137 -0.93 4.81 18.40
N THR A 138 -1.28 5.32 17.23
CA THR A 138 -1.37 6.77 16.95
C THR A 138 -2.75 7.20 16.45
N ALA A 139 -3.68 6.27 16.36
CA ALA A 139 -5.02 6.55 15.90
C ALA A 139 -5.69 7.65 16.75
N SER A 140 -6.40 8.56 16.08
CA SER A 140 -7.10 9.67 16.74
C SER A 140 -8.46 9.28 17.33
N GLY A 141 -8.84 8.01 17.25
CA GLY A 141 -10.07 7.45 17.78
C GLY A 141 -10.06 5.93 17.73
N ASP A 142 -10.84 5.29 18.60
CA ASP A 142 -10.86 3.84 18.81
C ASP A 142 -11.23 3.05 17.54
N GLN A 143 -12.10 3.61 16.69
CA GLN A 143 -12.52 2.99 15.43
C GLN A 143 -11.47 3.09 14.31
N LEU A 144 -10.44 3.93 14.51
CA LEU A 144 -9.44 4.25 13.46
C LEU A 144 -8.12 3.50 13.64
N GLY A 145 -7.97 2.70 14.71
CA GLY A 145 -6.76 1.96 14.99
C GLY A 145 -6.97 0.72 15.83
N SER A 146 -5.88 0.03 16.09
CA SER A 146 -5.87 -1.21 16.87
C SER A 146 -5.84 -0.97 18.39
N GLY A 147 -5.45 0.22 18.85
CA GLY A 147 -5.14 0.51 20.25
C GLY A 147 -3.91 -0.27 20.76
N LYS A 148 -3.02 -0.68 19.83
CA LYS A 148 -1.87 -1.55 20.12
C LYS A 148 -0.61 -1.10 19.39
N TRP A 149 0.50 -1.09 20.10
CA TRP A 149 1.83 -1.11 19.51
C TRP A 149 2.17 -2.52 19.04
N SER A 150 2.53 -2.67 17.78
CA SER A 150 2.83 -3.98 17.20
C SER A 150 4.13 -3.93 16.41
N THR A 151 4.92 -5.00 16.46
CA THR A 151 6.18 -5.10 15.71
C THR A 151 6.35 -6.49 15.13
N GLY A 152 7.24 -6.60 14.15
CA GLY A 152 7.62 -7.88 13.59
C GLY A 152 8.46 -7.76 12.32
N PRO A 153 8.83 -8.87 11.70
CA PRO A 153 9.67 -8.90 10.52
C PRO A 153 8.89 -8.49 9.26
N SER A 154 9.62 -7.85 8.35
CA SER A 154 9.20 -7.60 6.98
C SER A 154 10.28 -8.07 6.01
N VAL A 155 9.86 -8.66 4.90
CA VAL A 155 10.76 -9.14 3.86
C VAL A 155 10.21 -8.74 2.50
N VAL A 156 11.09 -8.53 1.54
CA VAL A 156 10.71 -8.32 0.14
C VAL A 156 11.71 -9.00 -0.77
N PHE A 157 11.19 -9.61 -1.83
CA PHE A 157 11.98 -10.22 -2.90
C PHE A 157 11.35 -9.85 -4.24
N LEU A 158 12.18 -9.46 -5.20
CA LEU A 158 11.71 -9.18 -6.55
C LEU A 158 12.77 -9.48 -7.60
N VAL A 159 12.31 -9.64 -8.82
CA VAL A 159 13.09 -9.69 -10.04
C VAL A 159 12.55 -8.70 -11.05
N GLN A 160 13.44 -8.14 -11.87
CA GLN A 160 13.07 -7.15 -12.88
C GLN A 160 13.53 -7.62 -14.27
N PRO A 161 12.80 -8.58 -14.89
CA PRO A 161 13.03 -8.93 -16.28
C PRO A 161 12.69 -7.74 -17.20
N LYS A 162 13.13 -7.79 -18.45
CA LYS A 162 12.92 -6.70 -19.43
C LYS A 162 11.46 -6.30 -19.61
N TRP A 163 10.52 -7.22 -19.38
CA TRP A 163 9.09 -6.96 -19.53
C TRP A 163 8.42 -6.31 -18.31
N GLY A 164 9.12 -6.20 -17.14
CA GLY A 164 8.48 -5.60 -15.96
C GLY A 164 9.10 -6.01 -14.64
N THR A 165 8.26 -6.13 -13.62
CA THR A 165 8.66 -6.47 -12.25
C THR A 165 7.75 -7.56 -11.70
N LEU A 166 8.33 -8.54 -11.01
CA LEU A 166 7.61 -9.58 -10.28
C LEU A 166 8.21 -9.71 -8.88
N GLY A 167 7.39 -9.70 -7.85
CA GLY A 167 7.88 -9.81 -6.48
C GLY A 167 6.84 -10.19 -5.45
N LEU A 168 7.31 -10.29 -4.23
CA LEU A 168 6.52 -10.57 -3.04
C LEU A 168 7.07 -9.75 -1.87
N LEU A 169 6.18 -9.01 -1.20
CA LEU A 169 6.46 -8.41 0.11
C LEU A 169 5.65 -9.17 1.16
N GLY A 170 6.28 -9.47 2.29
CA GLY A 170 5.64 -10.09 3.44
C GLY A 170 5.94 -9.33 4.71
N ARG A 171 4.95 -9.25 5.61
CA ARG A 171 5.07 -8.65 6.93
C ARG A 171 4.24 -9.45 7.93
N GLN A 172 4.81 -9.78 9.08
CA GLN A 172 4.06 -10.29 10.21
C GLN A 172 4.18 -9.31 11.38
N LEU A 173 3.07 -8.97 12.01
CA LEU A 173 3.03 -8.11 13.19
C LEU A 173 2.44 -8.85 14.37
N TRP A 174 3.00 -8.60 15.57
CA TRP A 174 2.47 -9.01 16.86
C TRP A 174 2.45 -7.81 17.81
N SER A 175 1.35 -7.63 18.52
CA SER A 175 1.27 -6.57 19.54
C SER A 175 2.11 -6.92 20.76
N PHE A 176 2.76 -5.90 21.34
CA PHE A 176 3.59 -6.02 22.54
C PHE A 176 3.23 -5.02 23.64
N ALA A 177 2.46 -3.97 23.32
CA ALA A 177 2.01 -2.94 24.25
C ALA A 177 0.69 -2.31 23.75
N GLY A 178 0.12 -1.40 24.52
CA GLY A 178 -1.11 -0.65 24.22
C GLY A 178 -2.22 -0.94 25.22
N ASP A 179 -3.44 -0.53 24.88
CA ASP A 179 -4.62 -0.66 25.72
C ASP A 179 -4.93 -2.12 26.05
N SER A 180 -5.05 -2.46 27.36
CA SER A 180 -5.34 -3.82 27.85
C SER A 180 -6.71 -4.34 27.43
N ASP A 181 -7.68 -3.45 27.22
CA ASP A 181 -9.06 -3.81 26.88
C ASP A 181 -9.23 -4.07 25.37
N ARG A 182 -8.21 -3.76 24.56
CA ARG A 182 -8.19 -4.05 23.12
C ARG A 182 -7.60 -5.43 22.84
N LYS A 183 -8.16 -6.12 21.84
CA LYS A 183 -7.64 -7.42 21.38
C LYS A 183 -6.20 -7.30 20.91
N SER A 184 -5.37 -8.28 21.23
CA SER A 184 -4.00 -8.36 20.74
C SER A 184 -3.98 -8.50 19.22
N VAL A 185 -2.96 -7.93 18.59
CA VAL A 185 -2.73 -8.03 17.13
C VAL A 185 -1.81 -9.20 16.84
N SER A 186 -2.21 -10.04 15.89
CA SER A 186 -1.35 -10.99 15.20
C SER A 186 -1.78 -11.02 13.74
N GLN A 187 -1.08 -10.27 12.88
CA GLN A 187 -1.49 -10.05 11.49
C GLN A 187 -0.35 -10.37 10.53
N LEU A 188 -0.63 -11.27 9.58
CA LEU A 188 0.17 -11.46 8.39
C LEU A 188 -0.35 -10.54 7.27
N LEU A 189 0.58 -9.95 6.53
CA LEU A 189 0.32 -9.29 5.26
C LEU A 189 1.26 -9.89 4.20
N LEU A 190 0.69 -10.30 3.08
CA LEU A 190 1.42 -10.70 1.88
C LEU A 190 0.96 -9.84 0.71
N GLU A 191 1.92 -9.29 -0.02
CA GLU A 191 1.68 -8.45 -1.19
C GLU A 191 2.47 -9.04 -2.37
N PRO A 192 1.92 -10.09 -3.05
CA PRO A 192 2.44 -10.49 -4.35
C PRO A 192 2.14 -9.38 -5.35
N PHE A 193 3.16 -8.97 -6.11
CA PHE A 193 2.99 -7.91 -7.09
C PHE A 193 3.63 -8.27 -8.43
N ILE A 194 2.95 -7.87 -9.50
CA ILE A 194 3.41 -8.01 -10.86
C ILE A 194 3.11 -6.72 -11.64
N ASN A 195 4.11 -6.24 -12.39
CA ASN A 195 3.96 -5.14 -13.32
C ASN A 195 4.43 -5.64 -14.70
N TYR A 196 3.62 -5.41 -15.72
CA TYR A 196 3.95 -5.70 -17.10
C TYR A 196 4.04 -4.38 -17.88
N ASN A 197 5.26 -4.01 -18.28
CA ASN A 197 5.53 -2.73 -18.94
C ASN A 197 5.03 -2.76 -20.40
N LEU A 198 4.42 -1.66 -20.81
CA LEU A 198 3.91 -1.39 -22.14
C LEU A 198 4.60 -0.15 -22.70
N GLU A 199 4.39 0.14 -23.97
CA GLU A 199 4.94 1.34 -24.61
C GLU A 199 4.36 2.65 -24.03
N GLY A 200 5.11 3.74 -24.14
CA GLY A 200 4.67 5.07 -23.72
C GLY A 200 4.53 5.26 -22.22
N GLY A 201 5.25 4.44 -21.42
CA GLY A 201 5.24 4.51 -19.95
C GLY A 201 4.01 3.89 -19.31
N TRP A 202 3.14 3.24 -20.06
CA TRP A 202 2.02 2.47 -19.53
C TRP A 202 2.48 1.13 -18.98
N TYR A 203 1.73 0.56 -18.05
CA TYR A 203 1.93 -0.80 -17.55
C TYR A 203 0.64 -1.38 -16.98
N LEU A 204 0.53 -2.70 -17.02
CA LEU A 204 -0.48 -3.44 -16.27
C LEU A 204 0.09 -3.80 -14.90
N ILE A 205 -0.78 -3.84 -13.89
CA ILE A 205 -0.37 -4.09 -12.52
C ILE A 205 -1.38 -4.96 -11.77
N SER A 206 -0.86 -5.79 -10.87
CA SER A 206 -1.59 -6.35 -9.74
C SER A 206 -0.64 -6.34 -8.53
N ASP A 207 -1.03 -5.66 -7.45
CA ASP A 207 -0.35 -5.65 -6.15
C ASP A 207 -1.36 -5.96 -5.02
N MET A 208 -1.85 -7.19 -5.03
CA MET A 208 -2.86 -7.69 -4.12
C MET A 208 -2.36 -7.68 -2.67
N ILE A 209 -3.12 -7.09 -1.74
CA ILE A 209 -2.80 -7.14 -0.32
C ILE A 209 -3.62 -8.25 0.35
N ILE A 210 -3.02 -9.42 0.50
CA ILE A 210 -3.58 -10.56 1.21
C ILE A 210 -3.28 -10.39 2.70
N THR A 211 -4.28 -10.51 3.56
CA THR A 211 -4.07 -10.46 5.02
C THR A 211 -4.63 -11.69 5.71
N ALA A 212 -4.01 -12.02 6.86
CA ALA A 212 -4.55 -12.99 7.80
C ALA A 212 -4.48 -12.43 9.22
N ASN A 213 -5.59 -12.46 9.94
CA ASN A 213 -5.66 -12.18 11.36
C ASN A 213 -5.67 -13.53 12.12
N TRP A 214 -4.59 -13.82 12.85
CA TRP A 214 -4.44 -15.09 13.54
C TRP A 214 -5.23 -15.16 14.85
N ASN A 215 -5.66 -14.01 15.39
CA ASN A 215 -6.36 -13.88 16.68
C ASN A 215 -7.89 -13.89 16.55
N VAL A 216 -8.43 -14.30 15.40
CA VAL A 216 -9.87 -14.50 15.26
C VAL A 216 -10.27 -15.89 15.73
N ASP A 217 -11.38 -15.98 16.45
CA ASP A 217 -11.90 -17.23 17.00
C ASP A 217 -12.41 -18.15 15.87
N ASP A 218 -13.14 -17.58 14.92
CA ASP A 218 -13.63 -18.31 13.73
C ASP A 218 -12.60 -18.23 12.59
N SER A 219 -12.04 -19.38 12.22
CA SER A 219 -11.04 -19.47 11.13
C SER A 219 -11.59 -19.08 9.76
N SER A 220 -12.92 -19.05 9.56
CA SER A 220 -13.53 -18.56 8.32
C SER A 220 -13.31 -17.05 8.13
N ASN A 221 -13.16 -16.29 9.23
CA ASN A 221 -12.92 -14.86 9.27
C ASN A 221 -11.44 -14.45 9.30
N ARG A 222 -10.53 -15.42 9.12
CA ARG A 222 -9.08 -15.18 9.23
C ARG A 222 -8.50 -14.42 8.05
N TRP A 223 -8.94 -14.75 6.84
CA TRP A 223 -8.28 -14.30 5.62
C TRP A 223 -9.09 -13.26 4.87
N THR A 224 -8.41 -12.23 4.37
CA THR A 224 -8.87 -11.39 3.26
C THR A 224 -7.96 -11.65 2.06
N ILE A 225 -8.56 -12.13 0.95
CA ILE A 225 -7.84 -12.47 -0.28
C ILE A 225 -8.50 -11.73 -1.44
N PRO A 226 -7.93 -10.59 -1.88
CA PRO A 226 -8.38 -9.88 -3.06
C PRO A 226 -7.82 -10.52 -4.32
N LEU A 227 -8.59 -10.51 -5.41
CA LEU A 227 -8.12 -10.78 -6.77
C LEU A 227 -8.47 -9.62 -7.67
N GLY A 228 -7.52 -9.19 -8.48
CA GLY A 228 -7.74 -8.07 -9.39
C GLY A 228 -6.44 -7.47 -9.88
N GLY A 229 -6.54 -6.26 -10.36
CA GLY A 229 -5.42 -5.49 -10.88
C GLY A 229 -5.90 -4.24 -11.60
N GLY A 230 -5.04 -3.67 -12.39
CA GLY A 230 -5.32 -2.43 -13.06
C GLY A 230 -4.23 -2.03 -14.02
N PHE A 231 -4.10 -0.74 -14.19
CA PHE A 231 -3.10 -0.15 -15.06
C PHE A 231 -2.51 1.10 -14.42
N GLY A 232 -1.31 1.44 -14.85
CA GLY A 232 -0.64 2.66 -14.44
C GLY A 232 0.12 3.31 -15.58
N LYS A 233 0.58 4.53 -15.33
CA LYS A 233 1.37 5.30 -16.26
C LYS A 233 2.45 6.09 -15.54
N MET A 234 3.67 5.99 -16.06
CA MET A 234 4.78 6.90 -15.75
C MET A 234 4.70 8.12 -16.66
N PHE A 235 4.81 9.31 -16.08
CA PHE A 235 4.77 10.56 -16.81
C PHE A 235 5.58 11.65 -16.10
N ALA A 236 5.71 12.82 -16.72
CA ALA A 236 6.33 13.98 -16.08
C ALA A 236 5.45 15.22 -16.30
N ILE A 237 5.42 16.09 -15.30
CA ILE A 237 4.87 17.45 -15.39
C ILE A 237 6.05 18.40 -15.16
N GLY A 238 6.53 19.03 -16.23
CA GLY A 238 7.81 19.73 -16.19
C GLY A 238 8.96 18.76 -15.84
N GLU A 239 9.73 19.09 -14.82
CA GLU A 239 10.82 18.22 -14.33
C GLU A 239 10.36 17.16 -13.32
N GLN A 240 9.14 17.29 -12.77
CA GLN A 240 8.62 16.36 -11.77
C GLN A 240 8.21 15.04 -12.43
N LYS A 241 8.92 13.97 -12.09
CA LYS A 241 8.56 12.60 -12.47
C LYS A 241 7.45 12.06 -11.57
N MET A 242 6.48 11.42 -12.17
CA MET A 242 5.28 10.94 -11.48
C MET A 242 4.86 9.57 -12.00
N ASN A 243 4.15 8.86 -11.15
CA ASN A 243 3.46 7.62 -11.46
C ASN A 243 2.02 7.72 -10.99
N SER A 244 1.06 7.32 -11.82
CA SER A 244 -0.34 7.17 -11.41
C SER A 244 -0.84 5.79 -11.80
N LYS A 245 -1.54 5.12 -10.87
CA LYS A 245 -2.13 3.79 -11.11
C LYS A 245 -3.53 3.70 -10.55
N LEU A 246 -4.38 2.97 -11.25
CA LEU A 246 -5.77 2.67 -10.87
C LEU A 246 -5.95 1.16 -10.90
N GLU A 247 -6.47 0.61 -9.81
CA GLU A 247 -6.59 -0.84 -9.61
C GLU A 247 -7.93 -1.16 -8.98
N LEU A 248 -8.54 -2.27 -9.39
CA LEU A 248 -9.79 -2.78 -8.83
C LEU A 248 -9.61 -4.22 -8.38
N TYR A 249 -10.03 -4.52 -7.15
CA TYR A 249 -9.92 -5.83 -6.52
C TYR A 249 -11.28 -6.30 -6.01
N TYR A 250 -11.55 -7.59 -6.17
CA TYR A 250 -12.66 -8.29 -5.56
C TYR A 250 -12.16 -9.24 -4.48
N ASN A 251 -12.73 -9.19 -3.29
CA ASN A 251 -12.37 -10.06 -2.18
C ASN A 251 -13.02 -11.44 -2.34
N VAL A 252 -12.29 -12.39 -2.95
CA VAL A 252 -12.77 -13.77 -3.15
C VAL A 252 -12.88 -14.57 -1.85
N LYS A 253 -12.16 -14.13 -0.83
CA LYS A 253 -12.30 -14.57 0.56
C LYS A 253 -12.18 -13.35 1.46
N LYS A 254 -13.11 -13.23 2.39
CA LYS A 254 -13.17 -12.11 3.32
C LYS A 254 -13.83 -12.49 4.64
N PRO A 255 -13.53 -11.80 5.74
CA PRO A 255 -14.30 -11.90 6.98
C PRO A 255 -15.75 -11.43 6.79
N THR A 256 -16.63 -11.87 7.65
CA THR A 256 -18.01 -11.35 7.74
C THR A 256 -17.97 -9.83 7.97
N GLY A 257 -18.77 -9.09 7.23
CA GLY A 257 -18.84 -7.61 7.29
C GLY A 257 -17.73 -6.87 6.54
N ALA A 258 -16.77 -7.59 5.94
CA ALA A 258 -15.70 -6.98 5.14
C ALA A 258 -16.21 -6.53 3.76
N PRO A 259 -15.53 -5.58 3.10
CA PRO A 259 -15.88 -5.12 1.77
C PRO A 259 -15.82 -6.22 0.71
N ASP A 260 -16.69 -6.10 -0.31
CA ASP A 260 -16.63 -6.95 -1.51
C ASP A 260 -15.56 -6.49 -2.48
N TRP A 261 -15.46 -5.17 -2.67
CA TRP A 261 -14.61 -4.54 -3.65
C TRP A 261 -13.73 -3.47 -3.03
N THR A 262 -12.52 -3.34 -3.56
CA THR A 262 -11.59 -2.27 -3.23
C THR A 262 -11.11 -1.61 -4.52
N LEU A 263 -11.33 -0.30 -4.65
CA LEU A 263 -10.77 0.54 -5.69
C LEU A 263 -9.56 1.30 -5.12
N ASN A 264 -8.41 1.12 -5.73
CA ASN A 264 -7.18 1.83 -5.38
C ASN A 264 -6.83 2.84 -6.48
N TRP A 265 -6.54 4.08 -6.07
CA TRP A 265 -5.88 5.06 -6.92
C TRP A 265 -4.63 5.55 -6.22
N THR A 266 -3.48 5.43 -6.89
CA THR A 266 -2.20 5.93 -6.36
C THR A 266 -1.67 7.03 -7.26
N LEU A 267 -1.26 8.13 -6.65
CA LEU A 267 -0.46 9.18 -7.27
C LEU A 267 0.89 9.22 -6.54
N GLN A 268 1.98 8.97 -7.25
CA GLN A 268 3.31 8.89 -6.66
C GLN A 268 4.23 9.92 -7.28
N PHE A 269 4.84 10.75 -6.43
CA PHE A 269 5.91 11.68 -6.79
C PHE A 269 7.24 10.96 -6.67
N LEU A 270 8.08 11.08 -7.70
CA LEU A 270 9.36 10.39 -7.82
C LEU A 270 10.49 11.42 -7.84
N PHE A 271 11.52 11.18 -7.04
CA PHE A 271 12.68 12.05 -6.92
C PHE A 271 13.96 11.24 -7.18
N PRO A 272 14.31 10.98 -8.47
CA PRO A 272 15.54 10.28 -8.82
C PRO A 272 16.74 11.01 -8.29
N LYS A 273 17.74 10.28 -7.77
CA LYS A 273 19.04 10.87 -7.41
C LYS A 273 19.68 11.39 -8.70
N LYS A 274 20.18 12.64 -8.65
CA LYS A 274 21.01 13.22 -9.71
C LYS A 274 22.38 12.55 -9.77
#